data_5ab15c441dfb75c8fc0d4b762a62adf3
#
_entry.id   5ab15c441dfb75c8fc0d4b762a62adf3
#
_cell.length_a   1.000
_cell.length_b   1.000
_cell.length_c   1.000
_cell.angle_alpha   90.00
_cell.angle_beta   90.00
_cell.angle_gamma   90.00
#
_symmetry.space_group_name_H-M   'P 1'
#
loop_
_entity.id
_entity.type
_entity.pdbx_description
1 polymer ?
#
loop_
_entity_poly.entity_id
_entity_poly.type
_entity_poly.pdbx_seq_one_letter_code
_entity_poly.pdbx_strand_id
1 'polypeptide(L)'
;MNRIRNYVAIWFLLFVPELGTASTNAWIATWATSPQSGTPDPREPLLNIDNQTVRERVRASIGGKQIRLRFSNEFGSSPLLIGAATVAIPRDASSIKEESIRNVTFEGRNSIEIPAGAPVLSDAISFPLTPGTEISISIYFPKRLTTPTLHAFAFKHAALSQHGDFTHEKKIDPAALSTASILVTAVLVPAQPSNRLVVAFGDSISDGDGSTVDADNNYPNNLIRRIAKTSKGSTLAVVNEGIVGNRLLRDTDIFGVSGLARFDHDALVLPGVSHIVLLEGINDIGFAGAKMDNQYLADPAEARSAQDIIDAYRQLISRAHVRGIRVIGATLTPCEGVDIPGYYSDAKESVRETVNKWIKTSRAFDGVIDFDTVVRDPDHPTRLSPKFASKDHLHPNDAGYKAMADSIDLALFGRSD
;
A
#
# COMPACT_ATOMS: atom_id res chain seq x y z
N MET A 1 -10.86 -88.07 22.50
CA MET A 1 -11.29 -86.77 23.09
C MET A 1 -10.57 -85.67 22.36
N ASN A 2 -11.18 -85.14 21.29
CA ASN A 2 -10.69 -84.09 20.47
C ASN A 2 -11.19 -82.70 20.96
N ARG A 3 -10.26 -81.83 21.36
CA ARG A 3 -10.62 -80.46 21.73
C ARG A 3 -10.48 -79.59 20.47
N ILE A 4 -11.60 -79.08 19.97
CA ILE A 4 -11.67 -78.08 18.90
C ILE A 4 -11.38 -76.71 19.54
N ARG A 5 -10.33 -76.05 19.09
CA ARG A 5 -9.99 -74.65 19.43
C ARG A 5 -10.63 -73.70 18.39
N ASN A 6 -11.65 -73.00 18.85
CA ASN A 6 -12.22 -71.87 18.04
C ASN A 6 -11.32 -70.67 18.10
N TYR A 7 -10.83 -70.26 16.94
CA TYR A 7 -10.18 -68.94 16.77
C TYR A 7 -11.23 -67.92 16.37
N VAL A 8 -11.43 -66.90 17.23
CA VAL A 8 -12.21 -65.72 16.91
C VAL A 8 -11.30 -64.72 16.21
N ALA A 9 -11.48 -64.51 14.91
CA ALA A 9 -10.81 -63.46 14.18
C ALA A 9 -11.49 -62.11 14.45
N ILE A 10 -10.82 -61.22 15.19
CA ILE A 10 -11.28 -59.86 15.43
C ILE A 10 -10.76 -59.02 14.24
N TRP A 11 -11.69 -58.58 13.39
CA TRP A 11 -11.40 -57.60 12.34
C TRP A 11 -11.38 -56.19 12.96
N PHE A 12 -10.20 -55.56 13.06
CA PHE A 12 -10.08 -54.14 13.34
C PHE A 12 -10.41 -53.37 12.05
N LEU A 13 -11.56 -52.76 11.98
CA LEU A 13 -11.89 -51.73 10.99
C LEU A 13 -11.04 -50.46 11.34
N LEU A 14 -9.95 -50.26 10.63
CA LEU A 14 -9.21 -49.02 10.65
C LEU A 14 -10.10 -47.92 10.02
N PHE A 15 -10.73 -47.14 10.89
CA PHE A 15 -11.38 -45.90 10.49
C PHE A 15 -10.23 -44.88 10.17
N VAL A 16 -9.87 -44.74 8.90
CA VAL A 16 -9.04 -43.64 8.43
C VAL A 16 -9.96 -42.43 8.34
N PRO A 17 -9.81 -41.43 9.20
CA PRO A 17 -10.57 -40.20 8.99
C PRO A 17 -10.09 -39.61 7.67
N GLU A 18 -11.00 -39.46 6.69
CA GLU A 18 -10.78 -38.54 5.59
C GLU A 18 -10.44 -37.19 6.21
N LEU A 19 -9.17 -36.80 6.10
CA LEU A 19 -8.75 -35.42 6.30
C LEU A 19 -9.46 -34.60 5.23
N GLY A 20 -10.71 -34.20 5.54
CA GLY A 20 -11.39 -33.19 4.77
C GLY A 20 -10.42 -32.02 4.63
N THR A 21 -10.02 -31.72 3.40
CA THR A 21 -9.30 -30.49 3.09
C THR A 21 -10.17 -29.36 3.62
N ALA A 22 -9.85 -28.86 4.81
CA ALA A 22 -10.42 -27.63 5.29
C ALA A 22 -10.16 -26.62 4.17
N SER A 23 -11.20 -26.22 3.46
CA SER A 23 -11.15 -25.09 2.54
C SER A 23 -10.63 -23.94 3.38
N THR A 24 -9.34 -23.68 3.31
CA THR A 24 -8.75 -22.51 3.94
C THR A 24 -9.41 -21.34 3.26
N ASN A 25 -10.32 -20.66 3.94
CA ASN A 25 -10.88 -19.37 3.53
C ASN A 25 -9.76 -18.34 3.58
N ALA A 26 -8.71 -18.58 2.79
CA ALA A 26 -7.58 -17.68 2.67
C ALA A 26 -8.01 -16.46 1.84
N TRP A 27 -7.54 -15.31 2.26
CA TRP A 27 -7.77 -14.02 1.59
C TRP A 27 -6.44 -13.45 1.12
N ILE A 28 -6.49 -12.64 0.07
CA ILE A 28 -5.33 -11.91 -0.46
C ILE A 28 -5.72 -10.44 -0.65
N ALA A 29 -4.79 -9.53 -0.36
CA ALA A 29 -5.02 -8.13 -0.61
C ALA A 29 -5.03 -7.86 -2.12
N THR A 30 -6.06 -7.15 -2.58
CA THR A 30 -6.18 -6.67 -3.97
C THR A 30 -5.93 -5.18 -4.08
N TRP A 31 -6.07 -4.46 -3.00
CA TRP A 31 -5.67 -3.07 -2.78
C TRP A 31 -5.29 -2.91 -1.32
N ALA A 32 -4.27 -2.12 -1.04
CA ALA A 32 -3.90 -1.71 0.31
C ALA A 32 -3.15 -0.39 0.28
N THR A 33 -3.08 0.28 1.43
CA THR A 33 -2.36 1.53 1.65
C THR A 33 -1.89 1.62 3.10
N SER A 34 -0.72 2.22 3.32
CA SER A 34 -0.12 2.38 4.64
C SER A 34 -0.91 3.35 5.51
N PRO A 35 -1.36 2.94 6.70
CA PRO A 35 -2.03 3.82 7.63
C PRO A 35 -1.05 4.79 8.30
N GLN A 36 -1.50 6.02 8.47
CA GLN A 36 -0.78 7.09 9.15
C GLN A 36 -1.67 7.77 10.20
N SER A 37 -1.04 8.51 11.11
CA SER A 37 -1.75 9.43 11.99
C SER A 37 -2.38 10.55 11.17
N GLY A 38 -3.60 10.93 11.51
CA GLY A 38 -4.26 12.13 10.98
C GLY A 38 -3.66 13.43 11.51
N THR A 39 -2.37 13.47 11.77
CA THR A 39 -1.66 14.69 12.14
C THR A 39 -1.73 15.69 11.00
N PRO A 40 -2.05 16.96 11.28
CA PRO A 40 -2.18 17.97 10.23
C PRO A 40 -0.87 18.15 9.45
N ASP A 41 -0.92 17.94 8.16
CA ASP A 41 0.10 18.47 7.25
C ASP A 41 -0.29 19.93 6.92
N PRO A 42 0.61 20.91 7.05
CA PRO A 42 0.31 22.29 6.67
C PRO A 42 -0.13 22.46 5.21
N ARG A 43 0.18 21.51 4.35
CA ARG A 43 -0.19 21.50 2.92
C ARG A 43 -1.60 20.97 2.65
N GLU A 44 -2.16 20.20 3.59
CA GLU A 44 -3.50 19.62 3.49
C GLU A 44 -4.39 20.19 4.60
N PRO A 45 -5.59 20.71 4.30
CA PRO A 45 -6.49 21.18 5.33
C PRO A 45 -6.88 20.04 6.26
N LEU A 46 -6.93 20.34 7.55
CA LEU A 46 -7.45 19.42 8.57
C LEU A 46 -8.81 18.88 8.14
N LEU A 47 -8.92 17.58 8.01
CA LEU A 47 -10.19 16.91 7.77
C LEU A 47 -11.09 17.07 9.00
N ASN A 48 -12.08 17.93 8.90
CA ASN A 48 -13.11 18.11 9.94
C ASN A 48 -14.35 17.32 9.52
N ILE A 49 -14.34 16.02 9.76
CA ILE A 49 -15.46 15.13 9.45
C ILE A 49 -16.35 15.05 10.68
N ASP A 50 -17.59 15.54 10.57
CA ASP A 50 -18.57 15.54 11.64
C ASP A 50 -19.97 15.30 11.06
N ASN A 51 -20.62 14.20 11.47
CA ASN A 51 -21.91 13.79 10.93
C ASN A 51 -21.93 13.81 9.39
N GLN A 52 -20.93 13.23 8.75
CA GLN A 52 -20.74 13.26 7.29
C GLN A 52 -20.43 11.86 6.73
N THR A 53 -20.65 11.73 5.42
CA THR A 53 -20.25 10.57 4.65
C THR A 53 -19.00 10.90 3.83
N VAL A 54 -17.99 10.03 3.92
CA VAL A 54 -16.82 10.03 3.03
C VAL A 54 -17.06 9.01 1.94
N ARG A 55 -16.83 9.39 0.68
CA ARG A 55 -16.85 8.48 -0.46
C ARG A 55 -15.49 8.52 -1.16
N GLU A 56 -14.79 7.42 -1.11
CA GLU A 56 -13.48 7.24 -1.75
C GLU A 56 -13.51 6.14 -2.81
N ARG A 57 -12.49 6.10 -3.66
CA ARG A 57 -12.38 5.12 -4.74
C ARG A 57 -11.04 4.43 -4.69
N VAL A 58 -11.06 3.11 -4.81
CA VAL A 58 -9.87 2.26 -4.85
C VAL A 58 -9.92 1.34 -6.05
N ARG A 59 -8.76 0.87 -6.53
CA ARG A 59 -8.68 0.00 -7.70
C ARG A 59 -8.14 -1.37 -7.36
N ALA A 60 -8.92 -2.41 -7.64
CA ALA A 60 -8.53 -3.79 -7.43
C ALA A 60 -7.42 -4.23 -8.41
N SER A 61 -6.36 -4.83 -7.91
CA SER A 61 -5.28 -5.39 -8.75
C SER A 61 -5.62 -6.77 -9.30
N ILE A 62 -6.31 -7.60 -8.53
CA ILE A 62 -6.86 -8.89 -8.97
C ILE A 62 -8.35 -8.99 -8.64
N GLY A 63 -9.04 -9.92 -9.28
CA GLY A 63 -10.48 -10.12 -9.11
C GLY A 63 -10.83 -11.18 -8.07
N GLY A 64 -12.12 -11.23 -7.75
CA GLY A 64 -12.74 -12.22 -6.87
C GLY A 64 -14.26 -12.13 -6.89
N LYS A 65 -14.96 -13.13 -6.36
CA LYS A 65 -16.43 -13.12 -6.26
C LYS A 65 -16.96 -12.37 -5.05
N GLN A 66 -16.12 -12.20 -4.05
CA GLN A 66 -16.43 -11.55 -2.78
C GLN A 66 -15.27 -10.60 -2.41
N ILE A 67 -15.57 -9.64 -1.55
CA ILE A 67 -14.58 -8.75 -0.95
C ILE A 67 -14.75 -8.70 0.56
N ARG A 68 -13.69 -8.29 1.26
CA ARG A 68 -13.71 -7.77 2.64
C ARG A 68 -12.96 -6.46 2.67
N LEU A 69 -13.37 -5.57 3.55
CA LEU A 69 -12.69 -4.30 3.80
C LEU A 69 -12.02 -4.35 5.17
N ARG A 70 -10.76 -3.89 5.24
CA ARG A 70 -10.07 -3.62 6.50
C ARG A 70 -10.18 -2.13 6.78
N PHE A 71 -10.73 -1.79 7.95
CA PHE A 71 -10.76 -0.43 8.47
C PHE A 71 -9.77 -0.33 9.63
N SER A 72 -9.15 0.83 9.79
CA SER A 72 -8.13 1.03 10.82
C SER A 72 -8.39 2.27 11.65
N ASN A 73 -8.39 2.10 12.97
CA ASN A 73 -8.30 3.16 13.97
C ASN A 73 -6.97 3.06 14.74
N GLU A 74 -5.92 2.49 14.08
CA GLU A 74 -4.65 2.15 14.73
C GLU A 74 -3.90 3.39 15.22
N PHE A 75 -4.06 4.53 14.55
CA PHE A 75 -3.50 5.81 14.96
C PHE A 75 -4.52 6.73 15.64
N GLY A 76 -5.77 6.28 15.81
CA GLY A 76 -6.78 7.03 16.53
C GLY A 76 -6.55 7.06 18.03
N SER A 77 -6.82 8.20 18.68
CA SER A 77 -6.69 8.40 20.12
C SER A 77 -7.97 8.11 20.92
N SER A 78 -9.10 7.86 20.24
CA SER A 78 -10.40 7.59 20.82
C SER A 78 -11.17 6.54 20.00
N PRO A 79 -12.18 5.86 20.61
CA PRO A 79 -13.06 4.96 19.85
C PRO A 79 -13.76 5.72 18.73
N LEU A 80 -13.89 5.05 17.57
CA LEU A 80 -14.45 5.59 16.34
C LEU A 80 -15.69 4.80 15.95
N LEU A 81 -16.82 5.50 15.70
CA LEU A 81 -18.07 4.88 15.27
C LEU A 81 -18.24 5.00 13.74
N ILE A 82 -18.30 3.86 13.06
CA ILE A 82 -18.86 3.75 11.72
C ILE A 82 -20.37 3.54 11.86
N GLY A 83 -21.19 4.50 11.41
CA GLY A 83 -22.65 4.42 11.47
C GLY A 83 -23.22 3.54 10.36
N ALA A 84 -22.68 3.65 9.15
CA ALA A 84 -23.00 2.84 7.98
C ALA A 84 -21.81 2.81 7.02
N ALA A 85 -21.70 1.77 6.22
CA ALA A 85 -20.78 1.73 5.10
C ALA A 85 -21.35 0.92 3.92
N THR A 86 -21.00 1.31 2.70
CA THR A 86 -21.39 0.63 1.46
C THR A 86 -20.24 0.54 0.48
N VAL A 87 -20.32 -0.44 -0.42
CA VAL A 87 -19.49 -0.52 -1.61
C VAL A 87 -20.34 -0.47 -2.86
N ALA A 88 -19.82 0.13 -3.93
CA ALA A 88 -20.50 0.22 -5.22
C ALA A 88 -19.50 0.34 -6.38
N ILE A 89 -19.98 0.18 -7.60
CA ILE A 89 -19.20 0.52 -8.81
C ILE A 89 -19.32 2.03 -9.06
N PRO A 90 -18.22 2.78 -9.10
CA PRO A 90 -18.28 4.22 -9.37
C PRO A 90 -18.66 4.51 -10.84
N ARG A 91 -19.26 5.67 -11.06
CA ARG A 91 -19.39 6.32 -12.38
C ARG A 91 -18.34 7.41 -12.55
N ASP A 92 -18.10 8.15 -11.48
CA ASP A 92 -17.09 9.21 -11.35
C ASP A 92 -16.70 9.41 -9.87
N ALA A 93 -16.03 10.49 -9.52
CA ALA A 93 -15.54 10.76 -8.17
C ALA A 93 -16.65 10.84 -7.11
N SER A 94 -17.86 11.27 -7.48
CA SER A 94 -18.97 11.55 -6.55
C SER A 94 -20.20 10.67 -6.77
N SER A 95 -20.30 9.96 -7.90
CA SER A 95 -21.47 9.17 -8.27
C SER A 95 -21.18 7.70 -8.48
N ILE A 96 -22.18 6.86 -8.20
CA ILE A 96 -22.10 5.39 -8.24
C ILE A 96 -23.27 4.80 -9.06
N LYS A 97 -23.12 3.52 -9.44
CA LYS A 97 -24.20 2.72 -10.03
C LYS A 97 -25.06 2.19 -8.90
N GLU A 98 -26.29 2.68 -8.79
CA GLU A 98 -27.21 2.37 -7.69
C GLU A 98 -27.48 0.87 -7.53
N GLU A 99 -27.65 0.15 -8.62
CA GLU A 99 -27.87 -1.29 -8.66
C GLU A 99 -26.70 -2.12 -8.11
N SER A 100 -25.51 -1.52 -8.04
CA SER A 100 -24.30 -2.16 -7.54
C SER A 100 -24.06 -1.97 -6.03
N ILE A 101 -24.86 -1.15 -5.34
CA ILE A 101 -24.69 -0.87 -3.92
C ILE A 101 -24.82 -2.16 -3.10
N ARG A 102 -23.86 -2.39 -2.21
CA ARG A 102 -23.90 -3.46 -1.21
C ARG A 102 -23.52 -2.90 0.14
N ASN A 103 -24.29 -3.27 1.17
CA ASN A 103 -23.97 -2.92 2.55
C ASN A 103 -22.68 -3.62 3.00
N VAL A 104 -21.88 -2.89 3.74
CA VAL A 104 -20.77 -3.42 4.51
C VAL A 104 -21.30 -3.72 5.92
N THR A 105 -21.11 -4.96 6.37
CA THR A 105 -21.55 -5.36 7.70
C THR A 105 -20.38 -5.87 8.54
N PHE A 106 -20.58 -5.89 9.86
CA PHE A 106 -19.63 -6.34 10.86
C PHE A 106 -20.35 -7.31 11.79
N GLU A 107 -20.12 -8.61 11.64
CA GLU A 107 -20.87 -9.68 12.32
C GLU A 107 -22.39 -9.50 12.16
N GLY A 108 -22.82 -9.21 10.92
CA GLY A 108 -24.22 -8.98 10.54
C GLY A 108 -24.79 -7.62 10.91
N ARG A 109 -24.05 -6.75 11.58
CA ARG A 109 -24.49 -5.40 11.97
C ARG A 109 -24.01 -4.35 10.96
N ASN A 110 -24.82 -3.33 10.69
CA ASN A 110 -24.47 -2.23 9.77
C ASN A 110 -23.50 -1.21 10.38
N SER A 111 -23.33 -1.21 11.69
CA SER A 111 -22.48 -0.24 12.41
C SER A 111 -21.49 -0.96 13.31
N ILE A 112 -20.37 -0.29 13.58
CA ILE A 112 -19.36 -0.77 14.50
C ILE A 112 -18.63 0.39 15.18
N GLU A 113 -18.31 0.23 16.46
CA GLU A 113 -17.37 1.09 17.16
C GLU A 113 -16.00 0.40 17.17
N ILE A 114 -14.99 1.09 16.62
CA ILE A 114 -13.61 0.59 16.54
C ILE A 114 -12.82 1.21 17.68
N PRO A 115 -12.28 0.42 18.62
CA PRO A 115 -11.43 0.93 19.69
C PRO A 115 -10.22 1.70 19.14
N ALA A 116 -9.72 2.66 19.92
CA ALA A 116 -8.44 3.31 19.63
C ALA A 116 -7.32 2.25 19.52
N GLY A 117 -6.43 2.42 18.58
CA GLY A 117 -5.30 1.50 18.34
C GLY A 117 -5.67 0.18 17.64
N ALA A 118 -6.90 0.00 17.17
CA ALA A 118 -7.35 -1.27 16.61
C ALA A 118 -7.78 -1.19 15.14
N PRO A 119 -7.53 -2.23 14.32
CA PRO A 119 -8.21 -2.45 13.05
C PRO A 119 -9.45 -3.32 13.23
N VAL A 120 -10.35 -3.30 12.23
CA VAL A 120 -11.45 -4.24 12.09
C VAL A 120 -11.58 -4.73 10.65
N LEU A 121 -12.16 -5.92 10.49
CA LEU A 121 -12.45 -6.52 9.19
C LEU A 121 -13.96 -6.64 9.03
N SER A 122 -14.49 -6.25 7.86
CA SER A 122 -15.90 -6.43 7.52
C SER A 122 -16.26 -7.90 7.33
N ASP A 123 -17.54 -8.22 7.31
CA ASP A 123 -18.04 -9.47 6.75
C ASP A 123 -17.67 -9.60 5.27
N ALA A 124 -17.76 -10.82 4.74
CA ALA A 124 -17.59 -11.07 3.31
C ALA A 124 -18.80 -10.53 2.52
N ILE A 125 -18.54 -9.68 1.55
CA ILE A 125 -19.55 -9.02 0.73
C ILE A 125 -19.57 -9.69 -0.65
N SER A 126 -20.72 -10.13 -1.13
CA SER A 126 -20.88 -10.61 -2.51
C SER A 126 -20.75 -9.42 -3.48
N PHE A 127 -19.55 -9.23 -4.01
CA PHE A 127 -19.20 -8.12 -4.89
C PHE A 127 -18.16 -8.59 -5.93
N PRO A 128 -18.61 -9.09 -7.08
CA PRO A 128 -17.72 -9.62 -8.09
C PRO A 128 -16.81 -8.53 -8.68
N LEU A 129 -15.51 -8.81 -8.68
CA LEU A 129 -14.48 -7.95 -9.24
C LEU A 129 -13.70 -8.65 -10.34
N THR A 130 -13.30 -7.89 -11.35
CA THR A 130 -12.24 -8.25 -12.30
C THR A 130 -10.99 -7.40 -12.04
N PRO A 131 -9.80 -7.84 -12.46
CA PRO A 131 -8.59 -7.02 -12.35
C PRO A 131 -8.79 -5.63 -12.96
N GLY A 132 -8.37 -4.59 -12.24
CA GLY A 132 -8.52 -3.20 -12.65
C GLY A 132 -9.89 -2.57 -12.35
N THR A 133 -10.86 -3.33 -11.79
CA THR A 133 -12.15 -2.75 -11.37
C THR A 133 -11.95 -1.70 -10.28
N GLU A 134 -12.57 -0.55 -10.48
CA GLU A 134 -12.63 0.50 -9.46
C GLU A 134 -13.83 0.28 -8.54
N ILE A 135 -13.62 0.46 -7.25
CA ILE A 135 -14.61 0.28 -6.18
C ILE A 135 -14.80 1.63 -5.50
N SER A 136 -16.05 2.05 -5.35
CA SER A 136 -16.41 3.18 -4.50
C SER A 136 -16.77 2.66 -3.12
N ILE A 137 -16.18 3.23 -2.08
CA ILE A 137 -16.44 2.92 -0.68
C ILE A 137 -17.01 4.17 -0.04
N SER A 138 -18.21 4.07 0.53
CA SER A 138 -18.85 5.17 1.24
C SER A 138 -18.96 4.81 2.71
N ILE A 139 -18.52 5.71 3.61
CA ILE A 139 -18.49 5.50 5.06
C ILE A 139 -19.16 6.71 5.73
N TYR A 140 -20.19 6.45 6.54
CA TYR A 140 -20.86 7.47 7.34
C TYR A 140 -20.30 7.50 8.76
N PHE A 141 -19.89 8.69 9.19
CA PHE A 141 -19.39 8.99 10.52
C PHE A 141 -20.41 9.86 11.25
N PRO A 142 -21.24 9.28 12.17
CA PRO A 142 -22.27 10.05 12.88
C PRO A 142 -21.70 10.96 13.96
N LYS A 143 -20.44 10.79 14.33
CA LYS A 143 -19.73 11.59 15.33
C LYS A 143 -18.48 12.20 14.70
N ARG A 144 -18.05 13.33 15.26
CA ARG A 144 -16.85 14.04 14.84
C ARG A 144 -15.60 13.15 14.97
N LEU A 145 -14.80 13.11 13.91
CA LEU A 145 -13.47 12.51 13.93
C LEU A 145 -12.45 13.55 14.39
N THR A 146 -11.67 13.24 15.41
CA THR A 146 -10.65 14.18 15.96
C THR A 146 -9.27 13.92 15.37
N THR A 147 -8.85 12.66 15.28
CA THR A 147 -7.56 12.23 14.74
C THR A 147 -7.77 10.88 14.06
N PRO A 148 -8.33 10.85 12.83
CA PRO A 148 -8.56 9.60 12.14
C PRO A 148 -7.23 8.95 11.73
N THR A 149 -7.21 7.63 11.67
CA THR A 149 -6.24 6.92 10.86
C THR A 149 -6.53 7.20 9.39
N LEU A 150 -5.53 7.59 8.63
CA LEU A 150 -5.67 7.90 7.21
C LEU A 150 -4.38 7.54 6.46
N HIS A 151 -4.43 7.62 5.15
CA HIS A 151 -3.25 7.74 4.29
C HIS A 151 -3.31 9.12 3.65
N ALA A 152 -2.34 9.98 3.97
CA ALA A 152 -2.46 11.42 3.74
C ALA A 152 -2.51 11.81 2.26
N PHE A 153 -1.71 11.16 1.41
CA PHE A 153 -1.54 11.51 0.00
C PHE A 153 -1.89 10.34 -0.92
N ALA A 154 -3.17 9.96 -0.96
CA ALA A 154 -3.61 8.89 -1.87
C ALA A 154 -3.66 9.31 -3.35
N PHE A 155 -3.39 10.59 -3.67
CA PHE A 155 -3.45 11.17 -5.02
C PHE A 155 -4.76 10.87 -5.76
N LYS A 156 -5.82 10.70 -4.99
CA LYS A 156 -7.17 10.39 -5.49
C LYS A 156 -8.21 11.08 -4.63
N HIS A 157 -9.10 11.82 -5.27
CA HIS A 157 -10.11 12.56 -4.53
C HIS A 157 -11.13 11.63 -3.86
N ALA A 158 -11.30 11.84 -2.56
CA ALA A 158 -12.44 11.41 -1.78
C ALA A 158 -13.43 12.58 -1.63
N ALA A 159 -14.72 12.30 -1.74
CA ALA A 159 -15.78 13.28 -1.59
C ALA A 159 -16.32 13.25 -0.15
N LEU A 160 -16.33 14.40 0.53
CA LEU A 160 -16.99 14.60 1.82
C LEU A 160 -18.38 15.18 1.57
N SER A 161 -19.42 14.52 2.08
CA SER A 161 -20.80 14.97 1.91
C SER A 161 -21.14 16.21 2.75
N GLN A 162 -22.32 16.79 2.55
CA GLN A 162 -23.00 17.58 3.55
C GLN A 162 -23.27 16.71 4.80
N HIS A 163 -23.78 17.33 5.90
CA HIS A 163 -24.13 16.57 7.11
C HIS A 163 -25.20 15.52 6.82
N GLY A 164 -24.94 14.29 7.26
CA GLY A 164 -25.87 13.16 7.15
C GLY A 164 -25.26 11.90 6.54
N ASP A 165 -26.09 10.86 6.51
CA ASP A 165 -25.78 9.57 5.88
C ASP A 165 -26.17 9.59 4.39
N PHE A 166 -25.15 9.58 3.53
CA PHE A 166 -25.26 9.53 2.07
C PHE A 166 -24.71 8.22 1.50
N THR A 167 -24.53 7.19 2.31
CA THR A 167 -23.91 5.93 1.88
C THR A 167 -24.68 5.26 0.74
N HIS A 168 -26.01 5.38 0.71
CA HIS A 168 -26.89 4.83 -0.33
C HIS A 168 -27.22 5.80 -1.45
N GLU A 169 -26.84 7.07 -1.32
CA GLU A 169 -27.14 8.06 -2.34
C GLU A 169 -26.32 7.83 -3.61
N LYS A 170 -27.02 7.86 -4.76
CA LYS A 170 -26.41 7.68 -6.08
C LYS A 170 -25.34 8.73 -6.37
N LYS A 171 -25.54 9.94 -5.89
CA LYS A 171 -24.61 11.05 -6.06
C LYS A 171 -24.44 11.81 -4.74
N ILE A 172 -23.22 12.16 -4.41
CA ILE A 172 -22.86 13.08 -3.34
C ILE A 172 -22.50 14.41 -4.01
N ASP A 173 -23.16 15.50 -3.61
CA ASP A 173 -22.67 16.83 -3.92
C ASP A 173 -21.67 17.20 -2.81
N PRO A 174 -20.35 17.20 -3.11
CA PRO A 174 -19.36 17.28 -2.05
C PRO A 174 -19.32 18.64 -1.40
N ALA A 175 -19.30 18.67 -0.07
CA ALA A 175 -18.98 19.87 0.72
C ALA A 175 -17.50 20.18 0.64
N ALA A 176 -16.65 19.15 0.52
CA ALA A 176 -15.20 19.24 0.35
C ALA A 176 -14.68 18.02 -0.42
N LEU A 177 -13.49 18.18 -1.00
CA LEU A 177 -12.69 17.10 -1.55
C LEU A 177 -11.40 16.96 -0.73
N SER A 178 -10.92 15.74 -0.57
CA SER A 178 -9.63 15.43 0.05
C SER A 178 -8.89 14.44 -0.83
N THR A 179 -7.57 14.49 -0.84
CA THR A 179 -6.72 13.48 -1.49
C THR A 179 -6.28 12.38 -0.51
N ALA A 180 -6.71 12.42 0.74
CA ALA A 180 -6.46 11.36 1.70
C ALA A 180 -7.43 10.19 1.54
N SER A 181 -6.94 8.95 1.75
CA SER A 181 -7.78 7.78 2.01
C SER A 181 -8.05 7.68 3.52
N ILE A 182 -9.32 7.53 3.90
CA ILE A 182 -9.75 7.69 5.29
C ILE A 182 -10.24 6.35 5.83
N LEU A 183 -9.55 5.83 6.82
CA LEU A 183 -9.83 4.59 7.55
C LEU A 183 -9.70 3.28 6.76
N VAL A 184 -10.00 3.24 5.47
CA VAL A 184 -9.85 1.99 4.70
C VAL A 184 -8.37 1.76 4.43
N THR A 185 -7.86 0.60 4.86
CA THR A 185 -6.45 0.25 4.68
C THR A 185 -6.23 -0.96 3.77
N ALA A 186 -7.26 -1.77 3.54
CA ALA A 186 -7.16 -2.84 2.55
C ALA A 186 -8.53 -3.28 2.01
N VAL A 187 -8.51 -3.77 0.77
CA VAL A 187 -9.58 -4.57 0.16
C VAL A 187 -9.01 -5.95 -0.12
N LEU A 188 -9.69 -6.97 0.40
CA LEU A 188 -9.29 -8.37 0.27
C LEU A 188 -10.26 -9.11 -0.65
N VAL A 189 -9.74 -10.09 -1.40
CA VAL A 189 -10.53 -11.06 -2.17
C VAL A 189 -10.18 -12.50 -1.75
N PRO A 190 -11.03 -13.51 -1.97
CA PRO A 190 -10.68 -14.91 -1.71
C PRO A 190 -9.45 -15.32 -2.50
N ALA A 191 -8.45 -15.86 -1.80
CA ALA A 191 -7.19 -16.28 -2.41
C ALA A 191 -7.34 -17.62 -3.15
N GLN A 192 -6.61 -17.76 -4.26
CA GLN A 192 -6.37 -19.03 -4.94
C GLN A 192 -4.92 -19.50 -4.65
N PRO A 193 -4.63 -20.80 -4.68
CA PRO A 193 -3.28 -21.33 -4.41
C PRO A 193 -2.17 -20.75 -5.31
N SER A 194 -2.55 -20.30 -6.51
CA SER A 194 -1.64 -19.64 -7.46
C SER A 194 -1.45 -18.16 -7.22
N ASN A 195 -2.28 -17.53 -6.37
CA ASN A 195 -2.17 -16.10 -6.13
C ASN A 195 -0.89 -15.73 -5.38
N ARG A 196 -0.35 -14.58 -5.72
CA ARG A 196 0.79 -13.92 -5.08
C ARG A 196 0.52 -12.44 -4.96
N LEU A 197 1.06 -11.87 -3.89
CA LEU A 197 0.99 -10.43 -3.65
C LEU A 197 2.40 -9.84 -3.70
N VAL A 198 2.55 -8.81 -4.52
CA VAL A 198 3.70 -7.90 -4.54
C VAL A 198 3.31 -6.64 -3.78
N VAL A 199 4.07 -6.31 -2.76
CA VAL A 199 3.93 -5.05 -2.00
C VAL A 199 4.98 -4.07 -2.52
N ALA A 200 4.55 -2.93 -3.05
CA ALA A 200 5.43 -1.80 -3.34
C ALA A 200 5.59 -1.00 -2.04
N PHE A 201 6.72 -1.20 -1.36
CA PHE A 201 7.01 -0.55 -0.08
C PHE A 201 8.05 0.55 -0.29
N GLY A 202 7.76 1.77 0.18
CA GLY A 202 8.66 2.88 -0.05
C GLY A 202 8.11 4.24 0.39
N ASP A 203 8.72 5.28 -0.16
CA ASP A 203 8.41 6.68 0.09
C ASP A 203 7.44 7.28 -0.96
N SER A 204 7.49 8.61 -1.14
CA SER A 204 6.67 9.35 -2.11
C SER A 204 6.78 8.84 -3.55
N ILE A 205 7.93 8.28 -3.94
CA ILE A 205 8.12 7.75 -5.30
C ILE A 205 7.34 6.44 -5.48
N SER A 206 7.18 5.65 -4.43
CA SER A 206 6.28 4.49 -4.46
C SER A 206 4.81 4.91 -4.36
N ASP A 207 4.51 5.86 -3.50
CA ASP A 207 3.16 6.39 -3.28
C ASP A 207 2.60 7.02 -4.56
N GLY A 208 3.39 7.90 -5.21
CA GLY A 208 3.06 8.44 -6.52
C GLY A 208 3.05 9.95 -6.62
N ASP A 209 3.79 10.64 -5.73
CA ASP A 209 3.94 12.08 -5.79
C ASP A 209 4.48 12.53 -7.17
N GLY A 210 3.97 13.64 -7.70
CA GLY A 210 4.25 14.09 -9.07
C GLY A 210 3.39 13.44 -10.16
N SER A 211 2.59 12.41 -9.85
CA SER A 211 1.62 11.84 -10.80
C SER A 211 0.31 12.65 -10.84
N THR A 212 -0.41 12.52 -11.94
CA THR A 212 -1.72 13.17 -12.10
C THR A 212 -2.74 12.61 -11.12
N VAL A 213 -3.30 13.47 -10.28
CA VAL A 213 -4.37 13.13 -9.32
C VAL A 213 -5.55 12.49 -10.06
N ASP A 214 -6.19 11.49 -9.45
CA ASP A 214 -7.29 10.66 -9.99
C ASP A 214 -6.91 9.73 -11.15
N ALA A 215 -5.69 9.78 -11.67
CA ALA A 215 -5.29 9.01 -12.84
C ALA A 215 -4.70 7.61 -12.53
N ASP A 216 -4.38 7.35 -11.26
CA ASP A 216 -3.70 6.11 -10.84
C ASP A 216 -2.38 5.87 -11.64
N ASN A 217 -1.58 6.92 -11.86
CA ASN A 217 -0.39 6.86 -12.74
C ASN A 217 0.92 6.62 -12.01
N ASN A 218 0.94 6.34 -10.70
CA ASN A 218 2.14 5.87 -10.00
C ASN A 218 2.66 4.53 -10.58
N TYR A 219 3.91 4.14 -10.27
CA TYR A 219 4.48 2.93 -10.88
C TYR A 219 3.76 1.64 -10.44
N PRO A 220 3.26 1.47 -9.19
CA PRO A 220 2.53 0.27 -8.81
C PRO A 220 1.23 0.09 -9.63
N ASN A 221 0.47 1.16 -9.84
CA ASN A 221 -0.75 1.11 -10.65
C ASN A 221 -0.45 0.89 -12.15
N ASN A 222 0.63 1.46 -12.67
CA ASN A 222 1.10 1.16 -14.02
C ASN A 222 1.51 -0.32 -14.16
N LEU A 223 2.15 -0.88 -13.13
CA LEU A 223 2.52 -2.30 -13.08
C LEU A 223 1.26 -3.19 -13.06
N ILE A 224 0.23 -2.86 -12.28
CA ILE A 224 -1.09 -3.54 -12.30
C ILE A 224 -1.66 -3.57 -13.72
N ARG A 225 -1.72 -2.41 -14.39
CA ARG A 225 -2.23 -2.31 -15.77
C ARG A 225 -1.43 -3.16 -16.76
N ARG A 226 -0.11 -3.24 -16.57
CA ARG A 226 0.78 -4.06 -17.39
C ARG A 226 0.55 -5.55 -17.12
N ILE A 227 0.48 -5.97 -15.87
CA ILE A 227 0.23 -7.37 -15.46
C ILE A 227 -1.13 -7.84 -15.97
N ALA A 228 -2.17 -7.01 -15.87
CA ALA A 228 -3.54 -7.34 -16.33
C ALA A 228 -3.61 -7.72 -17.82
N LYS A 229 -2.64 -7.27 -18.64
CA LYS A 229 -2.54 -7.62 -20.07
C LYS A 229 -1.81 -8.94 -20.32
N THR A 230 -1.33 -9.61 -19.27
CA THR A 230 -0.61 -10.89 -19.38
C THR A 230 -1.43 -12.04 -18.81
N SER A 231 -0.99 -13.28 -19.01
CA SER A 231 -1.58 -14.45 -18.35
C SER A 231 -1.48 -14.43 -16.82
N LYS A 232 -0.62 -13.57 -16.26
CA LYS A 232 -0.46 -13.39 -14.80
C LYS A 232 -1.52 -12.45 -14.18
N GLY A 233 -2.34 -11.78 -14.99
CA GLY A 233 -3.30 -10.76 -14.53
C GLY A 233 -4.35 -11.23 -13.53
N SER A 234 -4.60 -12.54 -13.45
CA SER A 234 -5.52 -13.13 -12.48
C SER A 234 -4.82 -13.73 -11.25
N THR A 235 -3.48 -13.78 -11.23
CA THR A 235 -2.72 -14.50 -10.18
C THR A 235 -1.73 -13.62 -9.43
N LEU A 236 -1.36 -12.47 -9.98
CA LEU A 236 -0.37 -11.58 -9.38
C LEU A 236 -1.03 -10.26 -8.98
N ALA A 237 -1.26 -10.10 -7.68
CA ALA A 237 -1.73 -8.85 -7.08
C ALA A 237 -0.55 -7.89 -6.86
N VAL A 238 -0.83 -6.59 -6.90
CA VAL A 238 0.11 -5.54 -6.49
C VAL A 238 -0.64 -4.56 -5.60
N VAL A 239 -0.03 -4.16 -4.50
CA VAL A 239 -0.54 -3.11 -3.60
C VAL A 239 0.55 -2.07 -3.34
N ASN A 240 0.14 -0.87 -2.97
CA ASN A 240 1.02 0.25 -2.73
C ASN A 240 1.05 0.61 -1.24
N GLU A 241 2.21 0.47 -0.62
CA GLU A 241 2.50 0.82 0.77
C GLU A 241 3.58 1.92 0.84
N GLY A 242 3.57 2.82 -0.15
CA GLY A 242 4.35 4.05 -0.15
C GLY A 242 3.78 5.06 0.85
N ILE A 243 4.61 5.96 1.35
CA ILE A 243 4.23 7.12 2.17
C ILE A 243 5.04 8.33 1.72
N VAL A 244 4.38 9.41 1.36
CA VAL A 244 5.06 10.68 1.01
C VAL A 244 5.99 11.13 2.13
N GLY A 245 7.24 11.44 1.78
CA GLY A 245 8.25 11.94 2.72
C GLY A 245 8.77 10.92 3.73
N ASN A 246 8.37 9.64 3.63
CA ASN A 246 8.81 8.63 4.58
C ASN A 246 10.32 8.46 4.60
N ARG A 247 10.85 8.19 5.78
CA ARG A 247 12.26 7.89 6.01
C ARG A 247 12.42 6.45 6.46
N LEU A 248 13.44 5.80 5.99
CA LEU A 248 13.76 4.43 6.37
C LEU A 248 14.09 4.29 7.86
N LEU A 249 14.82 5.28 8.42
CA LEU A 249 15.48 5.19 9.74
C LEU A 249 14.88 6.09 10.82
N ARG A 250 13.88 6.91 10.51
CA ARG A 250 13.39 7.91 11.45
C ARG A 250 11.90 8.16 11.28
N ASP A 251 11.18 8.14 12.39
CA ASP A 251 9.80 8.60 12.45
C ASP A 251 9.73 10.12 12.24
N THR A 252 8.64 10.59 11.69
CA THR A 252 8.29 12.01 11.62
C THR A 252 6.81 12.19 11.89
N ASP A 253 6.42 13.33 12.46
CA ASP A 253 5.03 13.60 12.79
C ASP A 253 4.14 13.72 11.55
N ILE A 254 4.71 14.19 10.41
CA ILE A 254 3.98 14.43 9.16
C ILE A 254 4.08 13.24 8.22
N PHE A 255 5.29 12.64 8.09
CA PHE A 255 5.56 11.60 7.10
C PHE A 255 5.56 10.19 7.69
N GLY A 256 4.97 10.05 8.89
CA GLY A 256 4.67 8.78 9.52
C GLY A 256 5.84 8.06 10.15
N VAL A 257 5.56 6.84 10.54
CA VAL A 257 6.50 5.90 11.17
C VAL A 257 7.56 5.47 10.16
N SER A 258 8.81 5.33 10.62
CA SER A 258 9.95 4.95 9.77
C SER A 258 9.73 3.63 9.04
N GLY A 259 10.26 3.52 7.83
CA GLY A 259 10.18 2.30 7.03
C GLY A 259 10.63 1.07 7.79
N LEU A 260 11.71 1.19 8.58
CA LEU A 260 12.22 0.09 9.39
C LEU A 260 11.22 -0.36 10.48
N ALA A 261 10.47 0.56 11.09
CA ALA A 261 9.51 0.25 12.14
C ALA A 261 8.16 -0.26 11.57
N ARG A 262 7.63 0.37 10.51
CA ARG A 262 6.32 0.00 9.91
C ARG A 262 6.37 -1.24 9.01
N PHE A 263 7.55 -1.76 8.66
CA PHE A 263 7.71 -2.83 7.68
C PHE A 263 6.91 -4.09 7.99
N ASP A 264 6.89 -4.54 9.25
CA ASP A 264 6.11 -5.73 9.62
C ASP A 264 4.62 -5.49 9.43
N HIS A 265 4.16 -4.32 9.87
CA HIS A 265 2.75 -3.93 9.83
C HIS A 265 2.26 -3.69 8.40
N ASP A 266 3.02 -2.92 7.59
CA ASP A 266 2.56 -2.47 6.28
C ASP A 266 2.90 -3.45 5.15
N ALA A 267 3.90 -4.34 5.35
CA ALA A 267 4.31 -5.26 4.29
C ALA A 267 4.18 -6.74 4.68
N LEU A 268 4.79 -7.16 5.80
CA LEU A 268 4.95 -8.58 6.11
C LEU A 268 3.68 -9.30 6.56
N VAL A 269 2.67 -8.57 7.09
CA VAL A 269 1.40 -9.17 7.57
C VAL A 269 0.28 -9.08 6.56
N LEU A 270 0.48 -8.44 5.41
CA LEU A 270 -0.55 -8.35 4.39
C LEU A 270 -0.95 -9.74 3.89
N PRO A 271 -2.25 -10.07 3.84
CA PRO A 271 -2.70 -11.37 3.39
C PRO A 271 -2.24 -11.69 1.98
N GLY A 272 -1.49 -12.79 1.81
CA GLY A 272 -1.01 -13.27 0.52
C GLY A 272 0.33 -12.70 0.06
N VAL A 273 1.02 -11.88 0.88
CA VAL A 273 2.33 -11.32 0.54
C VAL A 273 3.34 -12.42 0.22
N SER A 274 4.06 -12.25 -0.87
CA SER A 274 5.11 -13.16 -1.33
C SER A 274 6.36 -12.43 -1.81
N HIS A 275 6.18 -11.17 -2.25
CA HIS A 275 7.27 -10.32 -2.75
C HIS A 275 7.10 -8.90 -2.24
N ILE A 276 8.21 -8.23 -1.99
CA ILE A 276 8.26 -6.81 -1.66
C ILE A 276 9.21 -6.13 -2.65
N VAL A 277 8.76 -5.06 -3.30
CA VAL A 277 9.63 -4.13 -4.02
C VAL A 277 9.97 -3.01 -3.05
N LEU A 278 11.23 -2.92 -2.65
CA LEU A 278 11.72 -1.95 -1.67
C LEU A 278 12.37 -0.76 -2.40
N LEU A 279 11.75 0.40 -2.31
CA LEU A 279 12.24 1.69 -2.81
C LEU A 279 12.09 2.75 -1.71
N GLU A 280 13.05 2.86 -0.83
CA GLU A 280 12.99 3.69 0.38
C GLU A 280 14.38 4.19 0.75
N GLY A 281 14.52 5.39 1.33
CA GLY A 281 15.77 5.88 1.89
C GLY A 281 16.29 7.17 1.24
N ILE A 282 15.68 7.67 0.16
CA ILE A 282 16.10 8.95 -0.45
C ILE A 282 15.90 10.13 0.53
N ASN A 283 14.86 10.08 1.37
CA ASN A 283 14.57 11.11 2.37
C ASN A 283 15.52 11.05 3.59
N ASP A 284 16.08 9.89 3.92
CA ASP A 284 17.15 9.78 4.92
C ASP A 284 18.41 10.52 4.47
N ILE A 285 18.68 10.52 3.16
CA ILE A 285 19.79 11.25 2.53
C ILE A 285 19.44 12.73 2.40
N GLY A 286 18.25 13.02 1.85
CA GLY A 286 17.86 14.37 1.43
C GLY A 286 17.50 15.31 2.57
N PHE A 287 16.76 14.86 3.60
CA PHE A 287 16.13 15.74 4.59
C PHE A 287 17.10 16.42 5.55
N ALA A 288 18.24 15.80 5.92
CA ALA A 288 19.19 16.39 6.85
C ALA A 288 19.72 17.74 6.31
N GLY A 289 19.39 18.83 6.99
CA GLY A 289 19.72 20.20 6.59
C GLY A 289 18.89 20.78 5.43
N ALA A 290 17.98 20.02 4.85
CA ALA A 290 17.02 20.53 3.87
C ALA A 290 15.95 21.38 4.53
N LYS A 291 15.41 22.37 3.81
CA LYS A 291 14.43 23.31 4.37
C LYS A 291 13.17 23.39 3.51
N MET A 292 12.03 23.40 4.18
CA MET A 292 10.74 23.76 3.63
C MET A 292 10.18 24.91 4.47
N ASP A 293 9.70 25.99 3.84
CA ASP A 293 9.20 27.19 4.52
C ASP A 293 10.17 27.74 5.61
N ASN A 294 11.46 27.73 5.31
CA ASN A 294 12.57 28.10 6.23
C ASN A 294 12.72 27.23 7.48
N GLN A 295 11.98 26.13 7.60
CA GLN A 295 12.16 25.13 8.68
C GLN A 295 12.94 23.94 8.17
N TYR A 296 13.78 23.34 9.01
CA TYR A 296 14.47 22.11 8.66
C TYR A 296 13.47 20.95 8.57
N LEU A 297 13.56 20.18 7.49
CA LEU A 297 12.87 18.88 7.36
C LEU A 297 13.46 17.84 8.31
N ALA A 298 14.79 17.93 8.54
CA ALA A 298 15.50 17.23 9.58
C ALA A 298 16.74 18.01 9.99
N ASP A 299 17.14 17.91 11.26
CA ASP A 299 18.36 18.56 11.75
C ASP A 299 19.58 18.11 10.91
N PRO A 300 20.49 19.01 10.53
CA PRO A 300 21.73 18.63 9.83
C PRO A 300 22.52 17.50 10.50
N ALA A 301 22.47 17.41 11.85
CA ALA A 301 23.11 16.34 12.63
C ALA A 301 22.46 14.96 12.42
N GLU A 302 21.29 14.89 11.81
CA GLU A 302 20.62 13.63 11.46
C GLU A 302 21.09 13.01 10.14
N ALA A 303 22.11 13.58 9.50
CA ALA A 303 22.67 13.04 8.26
C ALA A 303 23.04 11.55 8.40
N ARG A 304 22.65 10.74 7.43
CA ARG A 304 22.89 9.30 7.41
C ARG A 304 23.99 8.93 6.44
N SER A 305 24.82 7.99 6.85
CA SER A 305 25.79 7.37 5.94
C SER A 305 25.12 6.32 5.04
N ALA A 306 25.78 5.98 3.94
CA ALA A 306 25.34 4.84 3.12
C ALA A 306 25.30 3.54 3.93
N GLN A 307 26.20 3.36 4.90
CA GLN A 307 26.25 2.17 5.74
C GLN A 307 25.01 2.04 6.62
N ASP A 308 24.49 3.15 7.19
CA ASP A 308 23.28 3.13 8.02
C ASP A 308 22.07 2.63 7.21
N ILE A 309 21.92 3.11 5.97
CA ILE A 309 20.85 2.69 5.06
C ILE A 309 21.01 1.23 4.65
N ILE A 310 22.23 0.80 4.32
CA ILE A 310 22.55 -0.58 3.94
C ILE A 310 22.24 -1.54 5.10
N ASP A 311 22.58 -1.18 6.33
CA ASP A 311 22.31 -2.02 7.50
C ASP A 311 20.82 -2.15 7.77
N ALA A 312 20.03 -1.07 7.57
CA ALA A 312 18.59 -1.16 7.62
C ALA A 312 18.02 -2.09 6.53
N TYR A 313 18.48 -1.98 5.29
CA TYR A 313 18.07 -2.91 4.22
C TYR A 313 18.34 -4.37 4.59
N ARG A 314 19.50 -4.68 5.17
CA ARG A 314 19.82 -6.04 5.63
C ARG A 314 18.81 -6.52 6.69
N GLN A 315 18.37 -5.64 7.60
CA GLN A 315 17.35 -5.98 8.59
C GLN A 315 16.00 -6.27 7.93
N LEU A 316 15.55 -5.42 6.98
CA LEU A 316 14.30 -5.65 6.24
C LEU A 316 14.33 -6.96 5.47
N ILE A 317 15.42 -7.24 4.75
CA ILE A 317 15.62 -8.47 4.00
C ILE A 317 15.55 -9.69 4.95
N SER A 318 16.29 -9.65 6.06
CA SER A 318 16.31 -10.76 7.03
C SER A 318 14.93 -11.02 7.62
N ARG A 319 14.17 -9.97 7.97
CA ARG A 319 12.80 -10.09 8.52
C ARG A 319 11.83 -10.69 7.50
N ALA A 320 11.95 -10.29 6.23
CA ALA A 320 11.15 -10.86 5.14
C ALA A 320 11.49 -12.33 4.89
N HIS A 321 12.77 -12.67 4.85
CA HIS A 321 13.24 -14.03 4.60
C HIS A 321 12.82 -15.03 5.70
N VAL A 322 12.77 -14.61 6.97
CA VAL A 322 12.21 -15.45 8.07
C VAL A 322 10.77 -15.88 7.78
N ARG A 323 10.03 -15.12 6.97
CA ARG A 323 8.66 -15.41 6.54
C ARG A 323 8.55 -16.05 5.15
N GLY A 324 9.68 -16.34 4.50
CA GLY A 324 9.72 -16.86 3.14
C GLY A 324 9.29 -15.83 2.07
N ILE A 325 9.33 -14.52 2.40
CA ILE A 325 8.97 -13.42 1.51
C ILE A 325 10.24 -12.92 0.82
N ARG A 326 10.19 -12.78 -0.50
CA ARG A 326 11.31 -12.27 -1.31
C ARG A 326 11.33 -10.74 -1.34
N VAL A 327 12.52 -10.16 -1.28
CA VAL A 327 12.71 -8.71 -1.35
C VAL A 327 13.47 -8.34 -2.62
N ILE A 328 12.84 -7.53 -3.45
CA ILE A 328 13.41 -6.98 -4.68
C ILE A 328 13.86 -5.55 -4.39
N GLY A 329 15.15 -5.31 -4.44
CA GLY A 329 15.71 -3.97 -4.21
C GLY A 329 15.56 -3.08 -5.45
N ALA A 330 15.04 -1.88 -5.26
CA ALA A 330 14.98 -0.87 -6.31
C ALA A 330 16.02 0.23 -6.03
N THR A 331 16.72 0.70 -7.08
CA THR A 331 17.71 1.77 -6.94
C THR A 331 17.02 3.12 -6.72
N LEU A 332 17.60 3.93 -5.81
CA LEU A 332 17.16 5.29 -5.52
C LEU A 332 17.35 6.18 -6.75
N THR A 333 16.31 6.92 -7.12
CA THR A 333 16.32 7.81 -8.28
C THR A 333 17.19 9.04 -8.05
N PRO A 334 17.76 9.67 -9.11
CA PRO A 334 18.56 10.88 -8.97
C PRO A 334 17.69 12.09 -8.63
N CYS A 335 18.26 13.08 -7.93
CA CYS A 335 17.51 14.23 -7.42
C CYS A 335 18.25 15.58 -7.50
N GLU A 336 19.33 15.70 -8.29
CA GLU A 336 19.95 17.01 -8.53
C GLU A 336 18.96 17.96 -9.21
N GLY A 337 18.88 19.18 -8.71
CA GLY A 337 17.94 20.19 -9.20
C GLY A 337 16.60 20.22 -8.48
N VAL A 338 16.41 19.36 -7.45
CA VAL A 338 15.21 19.37 -6.61
C VAL A 338 14.93 20.76 -6.03
N ASP A 339 13.64 21.17 -6.09
CA ASP A 339 13.19 22.48 -5.59
C ASP A 339 12.95 22.46 -4.07
N ILE A 340 13.92 21.91 -3.33
CA ILE A 340 13.96 21.92 -1.85
C ILE A 340 15.37 22.32 -1.44
N PRO A 341 15.60 23.55 -0.93
CA PRO A 341 16.91 24.01 -0.55
C PRO A 341 17.63 23.08 0.45
N GLY A 342 18.82 22.65 0.09
CA GLY A 342 19.64 21.76 0.93
C GLY A 342 19.30 20.27 0.83
N TYR A 343 18.31 19.87 0.04
CA TYR A 343 17.98 18.45 -0.17
C TYR A 343 19.07 17.71 -0.95
N TYR A 344 19.62 18.32 -1.97
CA TYR A 344 20.74 17.80 -2.77
C TYR A 344 22.07 18.46 -2.39
N SER A 345 23.16 17.69 -2.45
CA SER A 345 24.56 18.13 -2.52
C SER A 345 25.41 16.99 -3.05
N ASP A 346 26.64 17.27 -3.55
CA ASP A 346 27.57 16.24 -4.04
C ASP A 346 27.88 15.17 -2.98
N ALA A 347 27.95 15.57 -1.70
CA ALA A 347 28.16 14.64 -0.61
C ALA A 347 26.98 13.67 -0.43
N LYS A 348 25.75 14.18 -0.55
CA LYS A 348 24.51 13.35 -0.49
C LYS A 348 24.39 12.46 -1.72
N GLU A 349 24.77 12.96 -2.89
CA GLU A 349 24.82 12.15 -4.11
C GLU A 349 25.79 10.97 -3.97
N SER A 350 26.97 11.20 -3.42
CA SER A 350 27.94 10.12 -3.15
C SER A 350 27.36 9.04 -2.23
N VAL A 351 26.50 9.41 -1.26
CA VAL A 351 25.77 8.44 -0.42
C VAL A 351 24.78 7.64 -1.26
N ARG A 352 23.94 8.32 -2.07
CA ARG A 352 22.97 7.70 -2.96
C ARG A 352 23.62 6.71 -3.93
N GLU A 353 24.70 7.12 -4.59
CA GLU A 353 25.46 6.26 -5.52
C GLU A 353 26.04 5.03 -4.81
N THR A 354 26.57 5.21 -3.58
CA THR A 354 27.11 4.10 -2.78
C THR A 354 26.02 3.10 -2.42
N VAL A 355 24.84 3.58 -2.01
CA VAL A 355 23.67 2.73 -1.73
C VAL A 355 23.23 2.01 -3.00
N ASN A 356 23.08 2.71 -4.13
CA ASN A 356 22.67 2.12 -5.41
C ASN A 356 23.69 1.07 -5.90
N LYS A 357 24.98 1.34 -5.74
CA LYS A 357 26.03 0.36 -6.06
C LYS A 357 25.84 -0.92 -5.22
N TRP A 358 25.60 -0.77 -3.92
CA TRP A 358 25.38 -1.91 -3.04
C TRP A 358 24.12 -2.67 -3.43
N ILE A 359 22.99 -2.00 -3.72
CA ILE A 359 21.76 -2.65 -4.20
C ILE A 359 22.07 -3.54 -5.41
N LYS A 360 22.81 -3.00 -6.38
CA LYS A 360 23.11 -3.70 -7.64
C LYS A 360 24.11 -4.84 -7.50
N THR A 361 25.05 -4.79 -6.55
CA THR A 361 26.21 -5.67 -6.56
C THR A 361 26.33 -6.62 -5.36
N SER A 362 25.62 -6.34 -4.26
CA SER A 362 25.76 -7.11 -3.01
C SER A 362 25.19 -8.51 -3.07
N ARG A 363 24.23 -8.78 -3.96
CA ARG A 363 23.44 -10.01 -4.01
C ARG A 363 22.65 -10.29 -2.72
N ALA A 364 22.39 -9.25 -1.92
CA ALA A 364 21.61 -9.38 -0.70
C ALA A 364 20.10 -9.48 -0.99
N PHE A 365 19.63 -8.79 -2.04
CA PHE A 365 18.27 -8.87 -2.53
C PHE A 365 18.02 -10.10 -3.40
N ASP A 366 16.78 -10.58 -3.43
CA ASP A 366 16.35 -11.69 -4.29
C ASP A 366 16.22 -11.30 -5.77
N GLY A 367 16.32 -10.02 -6.07
CA GLY A 367 16.33 -9.42 -7.38
C GLY A 367 16.54 -7.93 -7.28
N VAL A 368 16.83 -7.29 -8.40
CA VAL A 368 17.10 -5.84 -8.47
C VAL A 368 16.33 -5.21 -9.62
N ILE A 369 15.78 -4.02 -9.36
CA ILE A 369 15.18 -3.14 -10.36
C ILE A 369 16.00 -1.84 -10.41
N ASP A 370 16.59 -1.52 -11.55
CA ASP A 370 17.43 -0.33 -11.69
C ASP A 370 16.63 0.88 -12.17
N PHE A 371 15.79 1.45 -11.28
CA PHE A 371 15.00 2.64 -11.58
C PHE A 371 15.86 3.86 -11.85
N ASP A 372 17.03 4.00 -11.19
CA ASP A 372 17.98 5.08 -11.43
C ASP A 372 18.34 5.18 -12.91
N THR A 373 18.77 4.07 -13.51
CA THR A 373 19.15 4.05 -14.94
C THR A 373 17.95 4.34 -15.87
N VAL A 374 16.73 3.95 -15.45
CA VAL A 374 15.52 4.13 -16.27
C VAL A 374 15.10 5.59 -16.38
N VAL A 375 15.18 6.35 -15.27
CA VAL A 375 14.60 7.70 -15.20
C VAL A 375 15.63 8.83 -15.25
N ARG A 376 16.93 8.53 -15.10
CA ARG A 376 17.97 9.54 -15.10
C ARG A 376 18.16 10.19 -16.48
N ASP A 377 18.65 11.39 -16.50
CA ASP A 377 19.14 12.07 -17.69
C ASP A 377 20.45 11.39 -18.16
N PRO A 378 20.55 10.91 -19.39
CA PRO A 378 21.77 10.28 -19.89
C PRO A 378 22.98 11.23 -19.95
N ASP A 379 22.75 12.53 -20.16
CA ASP A 379 23.80 13.55 -20.25
C ASP A 379 24.17 14.12 -18.87
N HIS A 380 23.24 14.04 -17.90
CA HIS A 380 23.41 14.52 -16.52
C HIS A 380 22.87 13.47 -15.54
N PRO A 381 23.61 12.37 -15.26
CA PRO A 381 23.10 11.19 -14.54
C PRO A 381 22.64 11.44 -13.10
N THR A 382 22.99 12.58 -12.51
CA THR A 382 22.56 13.01 -11.18
C THR A 382 21.17 13.63 -11.14
N ARG A 383 20.53 13.81 -12.32
CA ARG A 383 19.20 14.43 -12.52
C ARG A 383 18.21 13.44 -13.09
N LEU A 384 16.95 13.65 -12.76
CA LEU A 384 15.86 13.06 -13.55
C LEU A 384 15.88 13.64 -14.96
N SER A 385 15.65 12.78 -15.96
CA SER A 385 15.45 13.22 -17.32
C SER A 385 14.29 14.22 -17.39
N PRO A 386 14.41 15.35 -18.11
CA PRO A 386 13.32 16.32 -18.26
C PRO A 386 12.02 15.70 -18.80
N LYS A 387 12.10 14.59 -19.53
CA LYS A 387 10.96 13.83 -20.01
C LYS A 387 10.19 13.16 -18.87
N PHE A 388 10.89 12.79 -17.80
CA PHE A 388 10.37 11.96 -16.72
C PHE A 388 10.20 12.70 -15.40
N ALA A 389 10.78 13.89 -15.25
CA ALA A 389 10.71 14.70 -14.06
C ALA A 389 9.35 15.41 -13.93
N SER A 390 8.82 15.49 -12.71
CA SER A 390 7.81 16.47 -12.33
C SER A 390 8.44 17.86 -12.17
N LYS A 391 7.63 18.86 -11.79
CA LYS A 391 8.12 20.25 -11.65
C LYS A 391 9.13 20.45 -10.53
N ASP A 392 9.11 19.58 -9.53
CA ASP A 392 9.99 19.66 -8.34
C ASP A 392 11.37 19.02 -8.56
N HIS A 393 11.59 18.35 -9.69
CA HIS A 393 12.82 17.64 -10.05
C HIS A 393 13.24 16.52 -9.08
N LEU A 394 12.34 16.07 -8.20
CA LEU A 394 12.52 14.94 -7.29
C LEU A 394 11.66 13.75 -7.69
N HIS A 395 10.39 14.03 -7.98
CA HIS A 395 9.41 13.00 -8.27
C HIS A 395 9.29 12.77 -9.78
N PRO A 396 9.10 11.51 -10.21
CA PRO A 396 8.73 11.23 -11.59
C PRO A 396 7.33 11.78 -11.93
N ASN A 397 7.14 12.24 -13.16
CA ASN A 397 5.81 12.50 -13.71
C ASN A 397 5.15 11.20 -14.21
N ASP A 398 3.94 11.27 -14.78
CA ASP A 398 3.21 10.12 -15.31
C ASP A 398 4.04 9.27 -16.30
N ALA A 399 4.84 9.91 -17.15
CA ALA A 399 5.69 9.23 -18.14
C ALA A 399 6.86 8.52 -17.44
N GLY A 400 7.44 9.13 -16.41
CA GLY A 400 8.51 8.56 -15.60
C GLY A 400 8.01 7.32 -14.83
N TYR A 401 6.89 7.42 -14.15
CA TYR A 401 6.27 6.30 -13.46
C TYR A 401 5.89 5.15 -14.41
N LYS A 402 5.41 5.49 -15.59
CA LYS A 402 5.16 4.46 -16.61
C LYS A 402 6.44 3.77 -17.05
N ALA A 403 7.52 4.52 -17.27
CA ALA A 403 8.82 3.95 -17.65
C ALA A 403 9.38 3.05 -16.54
N MET A 404 9.25 3.45 -15.26
CA MET A 404 9.61 2.61 -14.11
C MET A 404 8.84 1.29 -14.15
N ALA A 405 7.52 1.33 -14.27
CA ALA A 405 6.68 0.12 -14.32
C ALA A 405 7.01 -0.77 -15.52
N ASP A 406 7.30 -0.18 -16.68
CA ASP A 406 7.63 -0.93 -17.91
C ASP A 406 8.99 -1.63 -17.82
N SER A 407 9.92 -1.11 -17.02
CA SER A 407 11.26 -1.68 -16.83
C SER A 407 11.28 -2.92 -15.92
N ILE A 408 10.24 -3.13 -15.11
CA ILE A 408 10.20 -4.24 -14.16
C ILE A 408 10.11 -5.57 -14.92
N ASP A 409 11.09 -6.46 -14.73
CA ASP A 409 10.99 -7.82 -15.24
C ASP A 409 9.98 -8.62 -14.42
N LEU A 410 8.87 -9.03 -15.04
CA LEU A 410 7.82 -9.83 -14.38
C LEU A 410 8.30 -11.24 -13.98
N ALA A 411 9.46 -11.71 -14.47
CA ALA A 411 10.06 -12.95 -14.02
C ALA A 411 10.51 -12.90 -12.56
N LEU A 412 10.83 -11.70 -12.04
CA LEU A 412 11.19 -11.48 -10.62
C LEU A 412 10.11 -11.98 -9.66
N PHE A 413 8.85 -12.00 -10.09
CA PHE A 413 7.70 -12.44 -9.31
C PHE A 413 7.26 -13.88 -9.63
N GLY A 414 8.12 -14.66 -10.31
CA GLY A 414 7.92 -16.08 -10.57
C GLY A 414 8.05 -16.94 -9.31
N ARG A 415 7.71 -18.24 -9.39
CA ARG A 415 8.08 -19.21 -8.36
C ARG A 415 9.61 -19.35 -8.35
N SER A 416 10.21 -19.42 -7.13
CA SER A 416 11.46 -20.17 -6.98
C SER A 416 11.10 -21.62 -7.20
N ASP A 417 11.72 -22.27 -8.17
CA ASP A 417 11.64 -23.71 -8.36
C ASP A 417 12.33 -24.41 -7.19
#